data_d0e57b058d08978bca2e7f2db69d0027
#
_entry.id   d0e57b058d08978bca2e7f2db69d0027
#
_cell.length_a   1.000
_cell.length_b   1.000
_cell.length_c   1.000
_cell.angle_alpha   90.00
_cell.angle_beta   90.00
_cell.angle_gamma   90.00
#
_symmetry.space_group_name_H-M   'P 1'
#
loop_
_entity.id
_entity.type
_entity.pdbx_description
1 polymer ?
#
loop_
_entity_poly.entity_id
_entity_poly.type
_entity_poly.pdbx_seq_one_letter_code
_entity_poly.pdbx_strand_id
1 'polypeptide(L)'
;MTSVNTNVGAMIALQNLNATNAELNTTQNRINTGKKVSSVKDNGAIWAIAQGQRADIGALGAVKQSLDRGVAAVDVAMAAGETVSDLLLQMKEKALA
;
A
#
# COMPACT_ATOMS: atom_id res chain seq x y z
N MET A 1 -1.60 -5.45 55.18
CA MET A 1 -0.49 -4.93 55.99
C MET A 1 -0.55 -3.41 56.00
N THR A 2 -0.53 -2.84 57.16
CA THR A 2 -0.55 -1.37 57.33
C THR A 2 0.88 -0.90 57.64
N SER A 3 1.48 -0.16 56.70
CA SER A 3 2.76 0.48 56.89
C SER A 3 2.66 1.95 56.52
N VAL A 4 3.21 2.86 57.34
CA VAL A 4 3.24 4.28 57.06
C VAL A 4 4.31 4.63 56.00
N ASN A 5 5.38 3.87 55.94
CA ASN A 5 6.52 4.12 55.03
C ASN A 5 6.44 3.35 53.70
N THR A 6 5.58 2.35 53.62
CA THR A 6 5.47 1.54 52.41
C THR A 6 3.99 1.27 52.11
N ASN A 7 3.51 1.79 50.98
CA ASN A 7 2.16 1.56 50.52
C ASN A 7 2.21 0.71 49.23
N VAL A 8 2.03 -0.61 49.41
CA VAL A 8 2.08 -1.56 48.28
C VAL A 8 0.96 -1.29 47.27
N GLY A 9 -0.22 -0.91 47.76
CA GLY A 9 -1.36 -0.55 46.86
C GLY A 9 -1.03 0.63 45.97
N ALA A 10 -0.39 1.67 46.52
CA ALA A 10 0.06 2.82 45.73
C ALA A 10 1.15 2.46 44.72
N MET A 11 2.07 1.56 45.10
CA MET A 11 3.12 1.08 44.16
C MET A 11 2.55 0.28 43.02
N ILE A 12 1.57 -0.58 43.26
CA ILE A 12 0.86 -1.33 42.23
C ILE A 12 0.06 -0.38 41.32
N ALA A 13 -0.64 0.61 41.90
CA ALA A 13 -1.35 1.61 41.12
C ALA A 13 -0.42 2.41 40.22
N LEU A 14 0.74 2.80 40.72
CA LEU A 14 1.77 3.49 39.91
C LEU A 14 2.30 2.62 38.79
N GLN A 15 2.55 1.35 39.05
CA GLN A 15 2.99 0.39 38.03
C GLN A 15 1.93 0.23 36.93
N ASN A 16 0.66 0.10 37.30
CA ASN A 16 -0.44 0.01 36.36
C ASN A 16 -0.60 1.31 35.55
N LEU A 17 -0.44 2.47 36.19
CA LEU A 17 -0.48 3.77 35.51
C LEU A 17 0.64 3.90 34.47
N ASN A 18 1.85 3.50 34.82
CA ASN A 18 2.97 3.52 33.89
C ASN A 18 2.76 2.59 32.69
N ALA A 19 2.22 1.39 32.92
CA ALA A 19 1.84 0.46 31.86
C ALA A 19 0.78 1.04 30.93
N THR A 20 -0.26 1.64 31.50
CA THR A 20 -1.34 2.28 30.74
C THR A 20 -0.81 3.46 29.92
N ASN A 21 0.06 4.26 30.47
CA ASN A 21 0.69 5.37 29.73
C ASN A 21 1.54 4.87 28.55
N ALA A 22 2.26 3.78 28.73
CA ALA A 22 3.05 3.17 27.66
C ALA A 22 2.13 2.65 26.52
N GLU A 23 1.03 2.01 26.86
CA GLU A 23 0.02 1.56 25.89
C GLU A 23 -0.64 2.73 25.18
N LEU A 24 -0.95 3.81 25.91
CA LEU A 24 -1.53 5.02 25.36
C LEU A 24 -0.59 5.66 24.32
N ASN A 25 0.70 5.79 24.64
CA ASN A 25 1.70 6.30 23.71
C ASN A 25 1.80 5.44 22.45
N THR A 26 1.80 4.13 22.60
CA THR A 26 1.80 3.18 21.47
C THR A 26 0.56 3.35 20.62
N THR A 27 -0.61 3.46 21.21
CA THR A 27 -1.89 3.65 20.52
C THR A 27 -1.93 4.99 19.78
N GLN A 28 -1.47 6.07 20.41
CA GLN A 28 -1.38 7.38 19.77
C GLN A 28 -0.47 7.34 18.54
N ASN A 29 0.67 6.69 18.62
CA ASN A 29 1.57 6.52 17.48
C ASN A 29 0.91 5.73 16.33
N ARG A 30 0.17 4.68 16.66
CA ARG A 30 -0.59 3.90 15.67
C ARG A 30 -1.68 4.71 14.99
N ILE A 31 -2.40 5.55 15.74
CA ILE A 31 -3.43 6.43 15.20
C ILE A 31 -2.79 7.50 14.30
N ASN A 32 -1.72 8.14 14.76
CA ASN A 32 -1.04 9.19 14.01
C ASN A 32 -0.42 8.70 12.70
N THR A 33 0.15 7.50 12.72
CA THR A 33 0.79 6.89 11.54
C THR A 33 -0.19 6.09 10.68
N GLY A 34 -1.34 5.71 11.22
CA GLY A 34 -2.29 4.79 10.57
C GLY A 34 -1.74 3.38 10.39
N LYS A 35 -0.66 3.02 11.10
CA LYS A 35 0.03 1.73 10.96
C LYS A 35 0.18 1.04 12.31
N LYS A 36 -0.08 -0.26 12.35
CA LYS A 36 0.13 -1.08 13.55
C LYS A 36 1.63 -1.22 13.87
N VAL A 37 2.45 -1.34 12.83
CA VAL A 37 3.91 -1.37 12.90
C VAL A 37 4.44 -0.25 12.00
N SER A 38 4.94 0.82 12.58
CA SER A 38 5.42 2.01 11.85
C SER A 38 6.94 2.04 11.72
N SER A 39 7.66 1.36 12.59
CA SER A 39 9.12 1.36 12.62
C SER A 39 9.69 0.02 13.01
N VAL A 40 11.00 -0.15 12.79
CA VAL A 40 11.77 -1.34 13.21
C VAL A 40 11.67 -1.56 14.73
N LYS A 41 11.53 -0.49 15.52
CA LYS A 41 11.41 -0.56 16.97
C LYS A 41 10.15 -1.28 17.45
N ASP A 42 9.07 -1.21 16.67
CA ASP A 42 7.80 -1.85 17.03
C ASP A 42 7.88 -3.37 16.88
N ASN A 43 8.33 -3.84 15.73
CA ASN A 43 8.61 -5.24 15.42
C ASN A 43 9.43 -5.33 14.14
N GLY A 44 10.72 -5.61 14.24
CA GLY A 44 11.64 -5.63 13.11
C GLY A 44 11.29 -6.65 12.03
N ALA A 45 10.83 -7.85 12.41
CA ALA A 45 10.48 -8.90 11.47
C ALA A 45 9.23 -8.53 10.64
N ILE A 46 8.17 -8.07 11.31
CA ILE A 46 6.93 -7.65 10.64
C ILE A 46 7.17 -6.39 9.81
N TRP A 47 7.97 -5.47 10.31
CA TRP A 47 8.33 -4.26 9.56
C TRP A 47 9.06 -4.61 8.26
N ALA A 48 10.02 -5.53 8.29
CA ALA A 48 10.74 -5.98 7.10
C ALA A 48 9.81 -6.62 6.07
N ILE A 49 8.89 -7.49 6.51
CA ILE A 49 7.87 -8.09 5.63
C ILE A 49 6.95 -7.01 5.05
N ALA A 50 6.49 -6.06 5.84
CA ALA A 50 5.64 -4.97 5.40
C ALA A 50 6.35 -4.07 4.39
N GLN A 51 7.64 -3.80 4.55
CA GLN A 51 8.44 -3.05 3.57
C GLN A 51 8.61 -3.81 2.26
N GLY A 52 8.83 -5.12 2.32
CA GLY A 52 8.83 -5.99 1.14
C GLY A 52 7.50 -5.92 0.38
N GLN A 53 6.39 -6.05 1.08
CA GLN A 53 5.06 -5.94 0.48
C GLN A 53 4.78 -4.56 -0.12
N ARG A 54 5.22 -3.48 0.51
CA ARG A 54 5.10 -2.12 -0.06
C ARG A 54 5.93 -1.95 -1.32
N ALA A 55 7.12 -2.55 -1.35
CA ALA A 55 7.94 -2.56 -2.56
C ALA A 55 7.26 -3.32 -3.70
N ASP A 56 6.62 -4.46 -3.41
CA ASP A 56 5.86 -5.24 -4.38
C ASP A 56 4.65 -4.46 -4.91
N ILE A 57 3.93 -3.76 -4.05
CA ILE A 57 2.81 -2.89 -4.44
C ILE A 57 3.31 -1.76 -5.37
N GLY A 58 4.44 -1.15 -5.05
CA GLY A 58 5.08 -0.15 -5.91
C GLY A 58 5.48 -0.72 -7.28
N ALA A 59 6.03 -1.94 -7.31
CA ALA A 59 6.37 -2.64 -8.53
C ALA A 59 5.13 -2.96 -9.38
N LEU A 60 4.04 -3.39 -8.76
CA LEU A 60 2.77 -3.62 -9.44
C LEU A 60 2.19 -2.33 -10.05
N GLY A 61 2.37 -1.19 -9.40
CA GLY A 61 2.03 0.11 -9.96
C GLY A 61 2.77 0.42 -11.25
N ALA A 62 4.07 0.12 -11.31
CA ALA A 62 4.89 0.28 -12.51
C ALA A 62 4.46 -0.71 -13.63
N VAL A 63 4.13 -1.95 -13.26
CA VAL A 63 3.58 -2.95 -14.22
C VAL A 63 2.26 -2.46 -14.79
N LYS A 64 1.37 -1.92 -13.96
CA LYS A 64 0.09 -1.35 -14.43
C LYS A 64 0.33 -0.24 -15.47
N GLN A 65 1.24 0.69 -15.21
CA GLN A 65 1.58 1.73 -16.18
C GLN A 65 2.13 1.17 -17.49
N SER A 66 2.91 0.09 -17.43
CA SER A 66 3.43 -0.57 -18.63
C SER A 66 2.32 -1.24 -19.43
N LEU A 67 1.35 -1.86 -18.73
CA LEU A 67 0.17 -2.46 -19.35
C LEU A 67 -0.72 -1.39 -20.00
N ASP A 68 -0.95 -0.28 -19.33
CA ASP A 68 -1.73 0.85 -19.85
C ASP A 68 -1.11 1.40 -21.15
N ARG A 69 0.22 1.50 -21.21
CA ARG A 69 0.94 1.87 -22.45
C ARG A 69 0.80 0.80 -23.53
N GLY A 70 0.83 -0.46 -23.15
CA GLY A 70 0.60 -1.58 -24.05
C GLY A 70 -0.80 -1.53 -24.68
N VAL A 71 -1.81 -1.30 -23.85
CA VAL A 71 -3.20 -1.12 -24.31
C VAL A 71 -3.31 0.06 -25.27
N ALA A 72 -2.72 1.21 -24.93
CA ALA A 72 -2.73 2.38 -25.82
C ALA A 72 -2.06 2.10 -27.16
N ALA A 73 -0.96 1.33 -27.18
CA ALA A 73 -0.30 0.93 -28.43
C ALA A 73 -1.19 0.00 -29.28
N VAL A 74 -1.89 -0.93 -28.64
CA VAL A 74 -2.83 -1.82 -29.32
C VAL A 74 -4.02 -1.03 -29.88
N ASP A 75 -4.55 -0.05 -29.14
CA ASP A 75 -5.64 0.81 -29.60
C ASP A 75 -5.25 1.59 -30.87
N VAL A 76 -4.03 2.13 -30.90
CA VAL A 76 -3.49 2.80 -32.11
C VAL A 76 -3.35 1.81 -33.27
N ALA A 77 -2.86 0.60 -32.99
CA ALA A 77 -2.72 -0.43 -34.02
C ALA A 77 -4.09 -0.86 -34.58
N MET A 78 -5.10 -0.96 -33.73
CA MET A 78 -6.49 -1.27 -34.15
C MET A 78 -7.06 -0.16 -35.03
N ALA A 79 -6.90 1.10 -34.64
CA ALA A 79 -7.33 2.23 -35.44
C ALA A 79 -6.64 2.27 -36.83
N ALA A 80 -5.33 1.98 -36.87
CA ALA A 80 -4.60 1.85 -38.13
C ALA A 80 -5.11 0.68 -38.97
N GLY A 81 -5.41 -0.46 -38.34
CA GLY A 81 -6.00 -1.62 -38.99
C GLY A 81 -7.37 -1.33 -39.64
N GLU A 82 -8.22 -0.58 -38.94
CA GLU A 82 -9.52 -0.14 -39.48
C GLU A 82 -9.32 0.76 -40.69
N THR A 83 -8.40 1.70 -40.62
CA THR A 83 -8.07 2.58 -41.77
C THR A 83 -7.58 1.79 -42.98
N VAL A 84 -6.70 0.82 -42.75
CA VAL A 84 -6.19 -0.08 -43.80
C VAL A 84 -7.33 -0.90 -44.40
N SER A 85 -8.22 -1.42 -43.57
CA SER A 85 -9.40 -2.18 -44.03
C SER A 85 -10.31 -1.34 -44.91
N ASP A 86 -10.61 -0.11 -44.52
CA ASP A 86 -11.43 0.84 -45.31
C ASP A 86 -10.77 1.18 -46.62
N LEU A 87 -9.46 1.40 -46.65
CA LEU A 87 -8.71 1.64 -47.87
C LEU A 87 -8.73 0.43 -48.81
N LEU A 88 -8.60 -0.77 -48.26
CA LEU A 88 -8.74 -2.00 -49.09
C LEU A 88 -10.10 -2.18 -49.69
N LEU A 89 -11.16 -1.84 -48.95
CA LEU A 89 -12.53 -1.83 -49.49
C LEU A 89 -12.69 -0.83 -50.64
N GLN A 90 -12.16 0.38 -50.47
CA GLN A 90 -12.19 1.40 -51.56
C GLN A 90 -11.39 0.94 -52.76
N MET A 91 -10.21 0.32 -52.55
CA MET A 91 -9.44 -0.25 -53.66
C MET A 91 -10.20 -1.35 -54.38
N LYS A 92 -10.91 -2.22 -53.67
CA LYS A 92 -11.77 -3.24 -54.26
C LYS A 92 -12.88 -2.66 -55.10
N GLU A 93 -13.58 -1.63 -54.58
CA GLU A 93 -14.60 -0.91 -55.34
C GLU A 93 -14.04 -0.31 -56.61
N LYS A 94 -12.89 0.34 -56.57
CA LYS A 94 -12.25 0.91 -57.76
C LYS A 94 -11.80 -0.15 -58.77
N ALA A 95 -11.31 -1.29 -58.27
CA ALA A 95 -10.89 -2.41 -59.12
C ALA A 95 -12.05 -3.09 -59.82
N LEU A 96 -13.25 -3.07 -59.23
CA LEU A 96 -14.47 -3.64 -59.82
C LEU A 96 -15.23 -2.65 -60.76
N ALA A 97 -14.90 -1.40 -60.59
CA ALA A 97 -15.44 -0.36 -61.52
C ALA A 97 -14.57 -0.29 -62.76
#